data_cf083da9f4ecfa6835c7c3e67624e5b8
#
_entry.id   cf083da9f4ecfa6835c7c3e67624e5b8
#
_cell.length_a   1.000
_cell.length_b   1.000
_cell.length_c   1.000
_cell.angle_alpha   90.00
_cell.angle_beta   90.00
_cell.angle_gamma   90.00
#
_symmetry.space_group_name_H-M   'P 1'
#
loop_
_entity.id
_entity.type
_entity.pdbx_description
1 polymer ?
#
loop_
_entity_poly.entity_id
_entity_poly.type
_entity_poly.pdbx_seq_one_letter_code
_entity_poly.pdbx_strand_id
1 'polypeptide(L)'
;GDVYKRQDEDHLGDMDFKVTGTKDGITATQMDIKVDGLSYEVLAAALEQARKGRLHILGKLTECIAEPRADYKPFVPRIVQITIPQDMIGAVIGPGGKVIQDIQKTTGTTITITEVDNKGIVDIFGQDKTALDGALNRIKAIVAIPEVGETYHGKIRSIVTFGAFVEIMPGKDALLHISEIDYK
;
A
#
# COMPACT_ATOMS: atom_id res chain seq x y z
N GLY A 1 -0.37 -29.48 0.65
CA GLY A 1 -0.91 -30.81 0.66
C GLY A 1 0.16 -31.85 1.01
N ASP A 2 -0.18 -32.88 1.76
CA ASP A 2 0.77 -33.87 2.19
C ASP A 2 1.23 -34.74 1.02
N VAL A 3 2.50 -34.66 0.72
CA VAL A 3 3.15 -35.44 -0.34
C VAL A 3 3.01 -36.95 -0.11
N TYR A 4 2.80 -37.37 1.13
CA TYR A 4 2.69 -38.80 1.51
C TYR A 4 1.25 -39.29 1.68
N LYS A 5 0.28 -38.44 1.35
CA LYS A 5 -1.10 -38.86 1.49
C LYS A 5 -1.52 -39.80 0.39
N ARG A 6 -1.81 -41.03 0.83
CA ARG A 6 -2.82 -41.90 0.24
C ARG A 6 -2.65 -42.11 -1.28
N GLN A 7 -1.40 -42.35 -1.70
CA GLN A 7 -1.10 -42.67 -3.10
C GLN A 7 -1.97 -43.79 -3.64
N ASP A 8 -2.27 -44.78 -2.81
CA ASP A 8 -3.13 -45.91 -3.17
C ASP A 8 -4.58 -45.47 -3.39
N GLU A 9 -5.11 -44.58 -2.55
CA GLU A 9 -6.47 -44.04 -2.69
C GLU A 9 -6.57 -43.10 -3.89
N ASP A 10 -5.58 -42.29 -4.09
CA ASP A 10 -5.50 -41.38 -5.26
C ASP A 10 -5.37 -42.18 -6.58
N HIS A 11 -4.57 -43.24 -6.57
CA HIS A 11 -4.40 -44.12 -7.70
C HIS A 11 -5.67 -44.86 -8.12
N LEU A 12 -6.48 -45.28 -7.13
CA LEU A 12 -7.74 -46.03 -7.35
C LEU A 12 -8.94 -45.13 -7.61
N GLY A 13 -8.82 -43.83 -7.39
CA GLY A 13 -9.87 -42.84 -7.63
C GLY A 13 -10.10 -42.58 -9.11
N ASP A 14 -11.35 -42.41 -9.50
CA ASP A 14 -11.76 -42.12 -10.87
C ASP A 14 -11.59 -40.65 -11.25
N MET A 15 -11.47 -39.77 -10.29
CA MET A 15 -11.42 -38.33 -10.50
C MET A 15 -10.70 -37.62 -9.34
N ASP A 16 -9.81 -36.70 -9.69
CA ASP A 16 -9.32 -35.65 -8.79
C ASP A 16 -10.14 -34.38 -8.99
N PHE A 17 -10.77 -33.90 -7.93
CA PHE A 17 -11.63 -32.74 -8.01
C PHE A 17 -11.29 -31.71 -6.93
N LYS A 18 -10.73 -30.59 -7.34
CA LYS A 18 -10.39 -29.46 -6.46
C LYS A 18 -11.31 -28.31 -6.73
N VAL A 19 -11.98 -27.82 -5.70
CA VAL A 19 -12.90 -26.68 -5.77
C VAL A 19 -12.52 -25.65 -4.74
N THR A 20 -12.16 -24.48 -5.20
CA THR A 20 -11.82 -23.32 -4.36
C THR A 20 -12.90 -22.25 -4.48
N GLY A 21 -13.16 -21.53 -3.40
CA GLY A 21 -14.13 -20.44 -3.45
C GLY A 21 -14.34 -19.76 -2.10
N THR A 22 -15.20 -18.76 -2.13
CA THR A 22 -15.66 -17.99 -0.96
C THR A 22 -16.94 -18.60 -0.39
N LYS A 23 -17.53 -17.92 0.59
CA LYS A 23 -18.87 -18.27 1.10
C LYS A 23 -19.95 -18.13 0.01
N ASP A 24 -19.75 -17.23 -0.95
CA ASP A 24 -20.77 -16.84 -1.93
C ASP A 24 -20.69 -17.66 -3.23
N GLY A 25 -19.52 -18.25 -3.54
CA GLY A 25 -19.38 -19.01 -4.79
C GLY A 25 -18.02 -19.66 -4.98
N ILE A 26 -17.90 -20.34 -6.13
CA ILE A 26 -16.68 -20.99 -6.60
C ILE A 26 -15.85 -19.96 -7.37
N THR A 27 -14.55 -19.91 -7.07
CA THR A 27 -13.60 -19.02 -7.76
C THR A 27 -12.64 -19.75 -8.69
N ALA A 28 -12.38 -21.03 -8.40
CA ALA A 28 -11.53 -21.88 -9.25
C ALA A 28 -11.88 -23.35 -9.08
N THR A 29 -11.73 -24.11 -10.15
CA THR A 29 -11.86 -25.58 -10.18
C THR A 29 -10.72 -26.17 -10.97
N GLN A 30 -10.26 -27.34 -10.53
CA GLN A 30 -9.39 -28.22 -11.28
C GLN A 30 -9.97 -29.63 -11.21
N MET A 31 -10.07 -30.29 -12.36
CA MET A 31 -10.58 -31.65 -12.42
C MET A 31 -9.70 -32.48 -13.36
N ASP A 32 -9.23 -33.61 -12.87
CA ASP A 32 -8.55 -34.64 -13.66
C ASP A 32 -9.40 -35.92 -13.62
N ILE A 33 -9.83 -36.38 -14.79
CA ILE A 33 -10.68 -37.57 -14.96
C ILE A 33 -9.82 -38.71 -15.45
N LYS A 34 -9.93 -39.88 -14.80
CA LYS A 34 -9.22 -41.12 -15.17
C LYS A 34 -10.12 -42.14 -15.85
N VAL A 35 -11.37 -41.78 -16.13
CA VAL A 35 -12.40 -42.62 -16.80
C VAL A 35 -12.99 -41.89 -18.00
N ASP A 36 -13.66 -42.62 -18.88
CA ASP A 36 -14.27 -42.09 -20.10
C ASP A 36 -15.57 -41.30 -19.83
N GLY A 37 -15.42 -40.20 -19.09
CA GLY A 37 -16.51 -39.28 -18.80
C GLY A 37 -17.18 -39.52 -17.47
N LEU A 38 -17.95 -38.54 -17.05
CA LEU A 38 -18.75 -38.53 -15.80
C LEU A 38 -20.18 -38.11 -16.14
N SER A 39 -21.15 -38.72 -15.44
CA SER A 39 -22.53 -38.25 -15.59
C SER A 39 -22.73 -36.90 -14.90
N TYR A 40 -23.76 -36.15 -15.36
CA TYR A 40 -24.09 -34.84 -14.76
C TYR A 40 -24.54 -35.00 -13.29
N GLU A 41 -25.17 -36.13 -12.92
CA GLU A 41 -25.60 -36.41 -11.55
C GLU A 41 -24.37 -36.57 -10.62
N VAL A 42 -23.33 -37.27 -11.08
CA VAL A 42 -22.09 -37.44 -10.33
C VAL A 42 -21.38 -36.09 -10.16
N LEU A 43 -21.30 -35.29 -11.21
CA LEU A 43 -20.70 -33.96 -11.15
C LEU A 43 -21.46 -33.03 -10.21
N ALA A 44 -22.80 -33.03 -10.27
CA ALA A 44 -23.63 -32.22 -9.35
C ALA A 44 -23.45 -32.65 -7.90
N ALA A 45 -23.40 -33.97 -7.61
CA ALA A 45 -23.13 -34.47 -6.29
C ALA A 45 -21.74 -34.11 -5.76
N ALA A 46 -20.72 -34.18 -6.63
CA ALA A 46 -19.35 -33.78 -6.31
C ALA A 46 -19.25 -32.28 -5.97
N LEU A 47 -19.91 -31.40 -6.73
CA LEU A 47 -19.96 -29.97 -6.48
C LEU A 47 -20.65 -29.64 -5.13
N GLU A 48 -21.77 -30.32 -4.81
CA GLU A 48 -22.44 -30.10 -3.54
C GLU A 48 -21.63 -30.64 -2.34
N GLN A 49 -20.96 -31.75 -2.49
CA GLN A 49 -20.02 -32.27 -1.49
C GLN A 49 -18.85 -31.30 -1.30
N ALA A 50 -18.26 -30.80 -2.36
CA ALA A 50 -17.18 -29.82 -2.33
C ALA A 50 -17.65 -28.50 -1.68
N ARG A 51 -18.89 -28.07 -1.94
CA ARG A 51 -19.48 -26.91 -1.29
C ARG A 51 -19.54 -27.06 0.23
N LYS A 52 -20.05 -28.19 0.72
CA LYS A 52 -20.10 -28.47 2.17
C LYS A 52 -18.71 -28.48 2.80
N GLY A 53 -17.74 -29.15 2.15
CA GLY A 53 -16.36 -29.21 2.60
C GLY A 53 -15.72 -27.83 2.62
N ARG A 54 -15.87 -27.03 1.55
CA ARG A 54 -15.36 -25.66 1.45
C ARG A 54 -15.89 -24.76 2.56
N LEU A 55 -17.20 -24.76 2.80
CA LEU A 55 -17.82 -23.96 3.84
C LEU A 55 -17.37 -24.38 5.24
N HIS A 56 -17.19 -25.68 5.48
CA HIS A 56 -16.63 -26.17 6.74
C HIS A 56 -15.19 -25.67 6.96
N ILE A 57 -14.34 -25.81 5.96
CA ILE A 57 -12.95 -25.34 6.02
C ILE A 57 -12.89 -23.83 6.19
N LEU A 58 -13.71 -23.08 5.45
CA LEU A 58 -13.80 -21.63 5.57
C LEU A 58 -14.22 -21.20 6.98
N GLY A 59 -15.17 -21.92 7.60
CA GLY A 59 -15.53 -21.72 9.00
C GLY A 59 -14.34 -21.88 9.95
N LYS A 60 -13.52 -22.91 9.76
CA LYS A 60 -12.29 -23.11 10.55
C LYS A 60 -11.23 -22.04 10.32
N LEU A 61 -11.11 -21.54 9.10
CA LEU A 61 -10.21 -20.43 8.79
C LEU A 61 -10.67 -19.14 9.48
N THR A 62 -11.97 -18.85 9.46
CA THR A 62 -12.53 -17.63 10.07
C THR A 62 -12.56 -17.67 11.60
N GLU A 63 -12.66 -18.86 12.20
CA GLU A 63 -12.44 -19.04 13.65
C GLU A 63 -11.04 -18.61 14.07
N CYS A 64 -10.04 -18.82 13.23
CA CYS A 64 -8.65 -18.47 13.49
C CYS A 64 -8.35 -16.99 13.18
N ILE A 65 -8.76 -16.53 12.00
CA ILE A 65 -8.55 -15.17 11.50
C ILE A 65 -9.81 -14.76 10.71
N ALA A 66 -10.67 -13.99 11.36
CA ALA A 66 -11.94 -13.54 10.77
C ALA A 66 -11.71 -12.50 9.65
N GLU A 67 -10.76 -11.60 9.84
CA GLU A 67 -10.44 -10.51 8.93
C GLU A 67 -8.93 -10.36 8.72
N PRO A 68 -8.50 -9.79 7.60
CA PRO A 68 -7.09 -9.44 7.40
C PRO A 68 -6.59 -8.52 8.50
N ARG A 69 -5.35 -8.70 8.94
CA ARG A 69 -4.74 -7.79 9.90
C ARG A 69 -4.66 -6.38 9.32
N ALA A 70 -4.94 -5.38 10.14
CA ALA A 70 -4.86 -3.97 9.76
C ALA A 70 -3.43 -3.54 9.34
N ASP A 71 -2.42 -4.24 9.84
CA ASP A 71 -1.02 -3.92 9.52
C ASP A 71 -0.17 -5.20 9.45
N TYR A 72 0.99 -5.09 8.79
CA TYR A 72 1.98 -6.15 8.69
C TYR A 72 2.67 -6.37 10.05
N LYS A 73 3.33 -7.51 10.19
CA LYS A 73 4.22 -7.77 11.34
C LYS A 73 5.37 -6.75 11.35
N PRO A 74 5.95 -6.43 12.54
CA PRO A 74 6.92 -5.34 12.69
C PRO A 74 8.14 -5.41 11.77
N PHE A 75 8.60 -6.60 11.42
CA PHE A 75 9.83 -6.81 10.64
C PHE A 75 9.59 -7.18 9.16
N VAL A 76 8.36 -7.03 8.69
CA VAL A 76 8.07 -7.26 7.26
C VAL A 76 8.54 -6.03 6.47
N PRO A 77 9.36 -6.20 5.43
CA PRO A 77 9.71 -5.10 4.54
C PRO A 77 8.46 -4.49 3.92
N ARG A 78 8.40 -3.18 3.90
CA ARG A 78 7.25 -2.40 3.42
C ARG A 78 7.66 -1.49 2.28
N ILE A 79 6.74 -1.27 1.39
CA ILE A 79 6.87 -0.30 0.31
C ILE A 79 5.71 0.68 0.44
N VAL A 80 6.03 1.96 0.51
CA VAL A 80 5.05 3.05 0.42
C VAL A 80 5.27 3.77 -0.89
N GLN A 81 4.25 3.84 -1.72
CA GLN A 81 4.30 4.55 -2.99
C GLN A 81 3.46 5.80 -2.91
N ILE A 82 4.03 6.93 -3.37
CA ILE A 82 3.29 8.18 -3.56
C ILE A 82 3.56 8.74 -4.95
N THR A 83 2.58 9.46 -5.46
CA THR A 83 2.70 10.19 -6.72
C THR A 83 2.90 11.67 -6.43
N ILE A 84 3.89 12.26 -7.07
CA ILE A 84 4.21 13.70 -6.96
C ILE A 84 4.14 14.35 -8.35
N PRO A 85 3.89 15.67 -8.42
CA PRO A 85 4.01 16.42 -9.67
C PRO A 85 5.42 16.33 -10.28
N GLN A 86 5.51 16.29 -11.61
CA GLN A 86 6.80 16.18 -12.32
C GLN A 86 7.76 17.31 -11.97
N ASP A 87 7.27 18.52 -11.87
CA ASP A 87 8.05 19.72 -11.52
C ASP A 87 8.64 19.68 -10.09
N MET A 88 8.07 18.84 -9.21
CA MET A 88 8.54 18.64 -7.84
C MET A 88 9.61 17.54 -7.71
N ILE A 89 9.85 16.73 -8.74
CA ILE A 89 10.88 15.69 -8.72
C ILE A 89 12.24 16.28 -8.38
N GLY A 90 12.59 17.40 -9.04
CA GLY A 90 13.86 18.09 -8.79
C GLY A 90 14.02 18.59 -7.35
N ALA A 91 12.93 19.06 -6.72
CA ALA A 91 12.94 19.50 -5.33
C ALA A 91 13.13 18.35 -4.35
N VAL A 92 12.52 17.19 -4.60
CA VAL A 92 12.67 15.99 -3.76
C VAL A 92 14.08 15.39 -3.88
N ILE A 93 14.65 15.38 -5.06
CA ILE A 93 16.03 14.93 -5.29
C ILE A 93 17.02 15.92 -4.66
N GLY A 94 16.80 17.21 -4.87
CA GLY A 94 17.66 18.29 -4.43
C GLY A 94 18.96 18.42 -5.23
N PRO A 95 19.73 19.49 -5.02
CA PRO A 95 21.00 19.73 -5.73
C PRO A 95 21.99 18.58 -5.51
N GLY A 96 22.37 17.91 -6.60
CA GLY A 96 23.28 16.75 -6.55
C GLY A 96 22.79 15.58 -5.72
N GLY A 97 21.44 15.43 -5.57
CA GLY A 97 20.84 14.36 -4.80
C GLY A 97 20.91 14.51 -3.28
N LYS A 98 21.31 15.67 -2.76
CA LYS A 98 21.54 15.88 -1.32
C LYS A 98 20.29 15.71 -0.47
N VAL A 99 19.12 16.15 -0.96
CA VAL A 99 17.87 16.10 -0.20
C VAL A 99 17.41 14.66 -0.03
N ILE A 100 17.35 13.91 -1.12
CA ILE A 100 16.92 12.49 -1.07
C ILE A 100 17.90 11.64 -0.26
N GLN A 101 19.21 11.87 -0.40
CA GLN A 101 20.24 11.17 0.37
C GLN A 101 20.14 11.48 1.86
N ASP A 102 19.86 12.72 2.25
CA ASP A 102 19.66 13.11 3.64
C ASP A 102 18.40 12.45 4.23
N ILE A 103 17.30 12.41 3.46
CA ILE A 103 16.09 11.70 3.90
C ILE A 103 16.41 10.21 4.13
N GLN A 104 17.03 9.53 3.17
CA GLN A 104 17.39 8.13 3.27
C GLN A 104 18.30 7.86 4.46
N LYS A 105 19.33 8.68 4.67
CA LYS A 105 20.29 8.54 5.75
C LYS A 105 19.66 8.74 7.13
N THR A 106 18.80 9.73 7.28
CA THR A 106 18.19 10.07 8.57
C THR A 106 17.05 9.15 8.96
N THR A 107 16.34 8.59 7.99
CA THR A 107 15.22 7.67 8.23
C THR A 107 15.60 6.19 8.12
N GLY A 108 16.76 5.87 7.52
CA GLY A 108 17.15 4.48 7.27
C GLY A 108 16.31 3.80 6.19
N THR A 109 15.68 4.58 5.30
CA THR A 109 14.86 4.08 4.19
C THR A 109 15.63 4.14 2.88
N THR A 110 15.17 3.39 1.88
CA THR A 110 15.64 3.51 0.49
C THR A 110 14.52 4.14 -0.33
N ILE A 111 14.86 5.16 -1.12
CA ILE A 111 13.88 5.89 -1.92
C ILE A 111 14.28 5.83 -3.38
N THR A 112 13.35 5.42 -4.23
CA THR A 112 13.49 5.46 -5.70
C THR A 112 12.44 6.39 -6.29
N ILE A 113 12.80 7.13 -7.32
CA ILE A 113 11.88 7.99 -8.05
C ILE A 113 11.92 7.61 -9.52
N THR A 114 10.76 7.31 -10.08
CA THR A 114 10.58 6.97 -11.49
C THR A 114 9.59 7.95 -12.10
N GLU A 115 9.91 8.50 -13.26
CA GLU A 115 8.99 9.36 -14.00
C GLU A 115 8.12 8.52 -14.94
N VAL A 116 6.81 8.65 -14.81
CA VAL A 116 5.81 7.97 -15.65
C VAL A 116 4.66 8.95 -15.91
N ASP A 117 4.26 9.10 -17.15
CA ASP A 117 3.11 9.91 -17.57
C ASP A 117 3.09 11.33 -16.98
N ASN A 118 4.22 12.04 -17.02
CA ASN A 118 4.40 13.38 -16.46
C ASN A 118 4.15 13.47 -14.94
N LYS A 119 4.38 12.37 -14.23
CA LYS A 119 4.31 12.28 -12.77
C LYS A 119 5.55 11.60 -12.23
N GLY A 120 5.97 11.98 -11.03
CA GLY A 120 6.98 11.26 -10.28
C GLY A 120 6.34 10.19 -9.40
N ILE A 121 6.70 8.95 -9.62
CA ILE A 121 6.34 7.84 -8.72
C ILE A 121 7.49 7.68 -7.74
N VAL A 122 7.22 7.90 -6.47
CA VAL A 122 8.20 7.78 -5.39
C VAL A 122 7.90 6.52 -4.59
N ASP A 123 8.82 5.56 -4.64
CA ASP A 123 8.76 4.34 -3.87
C ASP A 123 9.71 4.43 -2.67
N ILE A 124 9.17 4.26 -1.47
CA ILE A 124 9.91 4.32 -0.20
C ILE A 124 9.93 2.91 0.39
N PHE A 125 11.12 2.34 0.53
CA PHE A 125 11.34 1.01 1.06
C PHE A 125 11.89 1.09 2.48
N GLY A 126 11.35 0.29 3.40
CA GLY A 126 11.85 0.20 4.76
C GLY A 126 11.23 -0.95 5.53
N GLN A 127 11.84 -1.30 6.67
CA GLN A 127 11.33 -2.33 7.57
C GLN A 127 10.51 -1.75 8.72
N ASP A 128 10.85 -0.54 9.15
CA ASP A 128 10.18 0.14 10.25
C ASP A 128 9.14 1.14 9.73
N LYS A 129 7.93 1.04 10.27
CA LYS A 129 6.81 1.93 9.93
C LYS A 129 7.13 3.38 10.28
N THR A 130 7.73 3.63 11.44
CA THR A 130 8.07 4.99 11.90
C THR A 130 9.08 5.64 10.94
N ALA A 131 10.06 4.87 10.46
CA ALA A 131 11.04 5.32 9.48
C ALA A 131 10.38 5.68 8.14
N LEU A 132 9.46 4.84 7.66
CA LEU A 132 8.70 5.07 6.44
C LEU A 132 7.80 6.31 6.55
N ASP A 133 7.07 6.44 7.66
CA ASP A 133 6.22 7.60 7.92
C ASP A 133 7.04 8.89 8.02
N GLY A 134 8.23 8.82 8.62
CA GLY A 134 9.18 9.92 8.67
C GLY A 134 9.66 10.36 7.28
N ALA A 135 10.05 9.42 6.43
CA ALA A 135 10.45 9.70 5.04
C ALA A 135 9.26 10.26 4.23
N LEU A 136 8.10 9.63 4.34
CA LEU A 136 6.88 10.04 3.65
C LEU A 136 6.48 11.49 4.01
N ASN A 137 6.49 11.81 5.31
CA ASN A 137 6.13 13.15 5.79
C ASN A 137 7.11 14.22 5.29
N ARG A 138 8.41 13.92 5.25
CA ARG A 138 9.41 14.84 4.70
C ARG A 138 9.19 15.09 3.21
N ILE A 139 8.91 14.06 2.43
CA ILE A 139 8.61 14.21 0.99
C ILE A 139 7.33 15.00 0.80
N LYS A 140 6.27 14.67 1.54
CA LYS A 140 5.00 15.44 1.50
C LYS A 140 5.20 16.92 1.82
N ALA A 141 6.02 17.24 2.81
CA ALA A 141 6.32 18.62 3.16
C ALA A 141 7.04 19.40 2.03
N ILE A 142 7.91 18.73 1.27
CA ILE A 142 8.61 19.33 0.12
C ILE A 142 7.63 19.62 -1.04
N VAL A 143 6.72 18.67 -1.31
CA VAL A 143 5.78 18.79 -2.45
C VAL A 143 4.48 19.49 -2.09
N ALA A 144 4.22 19.78 -0.82
CA ALA A 144 3.02 20.47 -0.38
C ALA A 144 2.90 21.83 -1.06
N ILE A 145 1.72 22.15 -1.56
CA ILE A 145 1.37 23.44 -2.15
C ILE A 145 0.39 24.13 -1.19
N PRO A 146 0.63 25.40 -0.81
CA PRO A 146 -0.31 26.11 0.03
C PRO A 146 -1.68 26.24 -0.65
N GLU A 147 -2.73 25.94 0.08
CA GLU A 147 -4.10 26.08 -0.41
C GLU A 147 -4.77 27.34 0.17
N VAL A 148 -5.57 28.01 -0.68
CA VAL A 148 -6.30 29.21 -0.27
C VAL A 148 -7.41 28.81 0.71
N GLY A 149 -7.45 29.49 1.86
CA GLY A 149 -8.43 29.24 2.91
C GLY A 149 -7.91 28.34 4.05
N GLU A 150 -6.72 27.75 3.92
CA GLU A 150 -6.09 27.01 5.01
C GLU A 150 -5.33 27.92 5.99
N THR A 151 -5.23 27.48 7.23
CA THR A 151 -4.48 28.18 8.29
C THR A 151 -3.16 27.47 8.52
N TYR A 152 -2.06 28.25 8.44
CA TYR A 152 -0.70 27.76 8.63
C TYR A 152 -0.05 28.36 9.86
N HIS A 153 0.69 27.57 10.62
CA HIS A 153 1.58 28.04 11.65
C HIS A 153 2.96 28.32 11.06
N GLY A 154 3.25 29.58 10.80
CA GLY A 154 4.49 29.99 10.16
C GLY A 154 5.48 30.68 11.10
N LYS A 155 6.76 30.68 10.72
CA LYS A 155 7.82 31.43 11.42
C LYS A 155 8.17 32.68 10.63
N ILE A 156 8.18 33.86 11.30
CA ILE A 156 8.61 35.10 10.68
C ILE A 156 10.09 34.98 10.31
N ARG A 157 10.39 35.14 9.03
CA ARG A 157 11.75 35.14 8.46
C ARG A 157 12.34 36.55 8.44
N SER A 158 11.56 37.51 7.95
CA SER A 158 11.97 38.91 7.88
C SER A 158 10.78 39.87 7.97
N ILE A 159 11.02 41.05 8.50
CA ILE A 159 10.03 42.12 8.63
C ILE A 159 10.46 43.24 7.66
N VAL A 160 9.51 43.70 6.88
CA VAL A 160 9.71 44.81 5.90
C VAL A 160 8.67 45.89 6.15
N THR A 161 8.84 47.04 5.51
CA THR A 161 7.97 48.22 5.73
C THR A 161 6.49 47.98 5.38
N PHE A 162 6.21 47.03 4.50
CA PHE A 162 4.87 46.71 4.03
C PHE A 162 4.31 45.39 4.57
N GLY A 163 5.02 44.71 5.51
CA GLY A 163 4.55 43.49 6.11
C GLY A 163 5.67 42.59 6.65
N ALA A 164 5.40 41.27 6.66
CA ALA A 164 6.37 40.27 7.09
C ALA A 164 6.39 39.09 6.14
N PHE A 165 7.56 38.55 5.87
CA PHE A 165 7.71 37.25 5.21
C PHE A 165 7.64 36.14 6.26
N VAL A 166 6.70 35.23 6.09
CA VAL A 166 6.42 34.15 7.01
C VAL A 166 6.65 32.83 6.29
N GLU A 167 7.56 32.00 6.80
CA GLU A 167 7.74 30.65 6.31
C GLU A 167 6.55 29.80 6.77
N ILE A 168 5.61 29.54 5.86
CA ILE A 168 4.39 28.76 6.10
C ILE A 168 4.60 27.26 5.91
N MET A 169 5.59 26.90 5.09
CA MET A 169 6.04 25.54 4.85
C MET A 169 7.56 25.52 4.67
N PRO A 170 8.26 24.40 4.85
CA PRO A 170 9.69 24.31 4.67
C PRO A 170 10.14 24.85 3.29
N GLY A 171 10.90 25.95 3.30
CA GLY A 171 11.39 26.61 2.09
C GLY A 171 10.36 27.42 1.29
N LYS A 172 9.15 27.64 1.83
CA LYS A 172 8.10 28.46 1.19
C LYS A 172 7.68 29.59 2.11
N ASP A 173 8.01 30.81 1.69
CA ASP A 173 7.66 32.03 2.38
C ASP A 173 6.41 32.66 1.76
N ALA A 174 5.49 33.12 2.59
CA ALA A 174 4.34 33.92 2.20
C ALA A 174 4.47 35.34 2.76
N LEU A 175 3.92 36.30 2.05
CA LEU A 175 3.85 37.68 2.51
C LEU A 175 2.60 37.87 3.38
N LEU A 176 2.78 38.18 4.64
CA LEU A 176 1.75 38.76 5.50
C LEU A 176 1.79 40.27 5.34
N HIS A 177 0.86 40.80 4.55
CA HIS A 177 0.81 42.25 4.30
C HIS A 177 0.34 43.01 5.53
N ILE A 178 0.79 44.26 5.72
CA ILE A 178 0.47 45.08 6.90
C ILE A 178 -1.03 45.31 7.07
N SER A 179 -1.80 45.33 5.98
CA SER A 179 -3.27 45.48 6.03
C SER A 179 -4.00 44.29 6.66
N GLU A 180 -3.35 43.12 6.72
CA GLU A 180 -3.92 41.87 7.26
C GLU A 180 -3.43 41.60 8.69
N ILE A 181 -2.63 42.48 9.25
CA ILE A 181 -2.18 42.41 10.64
C ILE A 181 -3.16 43.20 11.51
N ASP A 182 -3.64 42.61 12.60
CA ASP A 182 -4.58 43.24 13.53
C ASP A 182 -3.96 44.48 14.18
N TYR A 183 -4.71 45.56 14.19
CA TYR A 183 -4.34 46.80 14.90
C TYR A 183 -4.87 46.70 16.33
N LYS A 184 -4.00 46.56 17.28
CA LYS A 184 -4.29 46.87 18.71
C LYS A 184 -3.63 48.13 19.10
#